data_3b8ce96f492d41415cea31f26506b012
#
_entry.id   3b8ce96f492d41415cea31f26506b012
#
_cell.length_a   1.000
_cell.length_b   1.000
_cell.length_c   1.000
_cell.angle_alpha   90.00
_cell.angle_beta   90.00
_cell.angle_gamma   90.00
#
_symmetry.space_group_name_H-M   'P 1'
#
loop_
_entity.id
_entity.type
_entity.pdbx_description
1 polymer ?
#
loop_
_entity_poly.entity_id
_entity_poly.type
_entity_poly.pdbx_seq_one_letter_code
_entity_poly.pdbx_strand_id
1 'polypeptide(L)'
;DGPSIHEYIHETAAEFGITPHIHFGHRVLSANWSSADGRWHVTAKAVDGSAERHFAARFLFMCAGYYDYDEGYRPEFPGEKNFKGQIIHPQHWPEGLDYSGKKVTVIGSGATAVTIVPVMAQQGAQVTMLQRSPTYMVSRPAIDPFSKFVRKIMPEKLAYALTRWRNINMQR
;
A
#
# COMPACT_ATOMS: atom_id res chain seq x y z
N ASP A 1 6.18 -5.20 -10.94
CA ASP A 1 6.68 -5.40 -9.58
C ASP A 1 6.73 -4.08 -8.83
N GLY A 2 7.09 -4.10 -7.52
CA GLY A 2 7.14 -2.89 -6.70
C GLY A 2 8.10 -1.82 -7.20
N PRO A 3 9.35 -2.16 -7.54
CA PRO A 3 10.32 -1.23 -8.10
C PRO A 3 9.80 -0.50 -9.35
N SER A 4 9.21 -1.20 -10.31
CA SER A 4 8.68 -0.58 -11.54
C SER A 4 7.54 0.42 -11.27
N ILE A 5 6.70 0.14 -10.27
CA ILE A 5 5.61 1.07 -9.88
C ILE A 5 6.22 2.32 -9.24
N HIS A 6 7.21 2.14 -8.39
CA HIS A 6 7.91 3.24 -7.73
C HIS A 6 8.62 4.15 -8.75
N GLU A 7 9.35 3.57 -9.70
CA GLU A 7 10.01 4.28 -10.79
C GLU A 7 9.00 5.08 -11.62
N TYR A 8 7.90 4.45 -12.05
CA TYR A 8 6.82 5.12 -12.79
C TYR A 8 6.25 6.33 -12.05
N ILE A 9 6.05 6.25 -10.73
CA ILE A 9 5.55 7.37 -9.93
C ILE A 9 6.57 8.51 -9.92
N HIS A 10 7.86 8.22 -9.77
CA HIS A 10 8.91 9.23 -9.79
C HIS A 10 9.06 9.89 -11.17
N GLU A 11 9.06 9.12 -12.23
CA GLU A 11 9.10 9.63 -13.60
C GLU A 11 7.90 10.54 -13.88
N THR A 12 6.69 10.11 -13.52
CA THR A 12 5.49 10.91 -13.67
C THR A 12 5.58 12.22 -12.89
N ALA A 13 6.04 12.19 -11.64
CA ALA A 13 6.19 13.39 -10.83
C ALA A 13 7.21 14.37 -11.43
N ALA A 14 8.28 13.85 -12.03
CA ALA A 14 9.29 14.66 -12.72
C ALA A 14 8.76 15.24 -14.04
N GLU A 15 8.12 14.43 -14.87
CA GLU A 15 7.55 14.82 -16.17
C GLU A 15 6.54 15.96 -16.03
N PHE A 16 5.69 15.91 -15.01
CA PHE A 16 4.69 16.95 -14.76
C PHE A 16 5.16 18.07 -13.81
N GLY A 17 6.44 18.11 -13.47
CA GLY A 17 7.01 19.17 -12.61
C GLY A 17 6.43 19.18 -11.19
N ILE A 18 5.96 18.05 -10.67
CA ILE A 18 5.31 17.93 -9.36
C ILE A 18 6.33 17.92 -8.23
N THR A 19 7.47 17.30 -8.43
CA THR A 19 8.50 17.07 -7.40
C THR A 19 8.90 18.35 -6.62
N PRO A 20 9.09 19.54 -7.23
CA PRO A 20 9.43 20.75 -6.50
C PRO A 20 8.33 21.24 -5.54
N HIS A 21 7.10 20.77 -5.72
CA HIS A 21 5.95 21.16 -4.91
C HIS A 21 5.66 20.19 -3.75
N ILE A 22 6.42 19.11 -3.63
CA ILE A 22 6.27 18.12 -2.56
C ILE A 22 7.18 18.51 -1.39
N HIS A 23 6.58 18.71 -0.23
CA HIS A 23 7.31 18.94 1.02
C HIS A 23 7.48 17.62 1.77
N PHE A 24 8.58 16.92 1.50
CA PHE A 24 8.93 15.69 2.20
C PHE A 24 9.34 15.94 3.66
N GLY A 25 9.34 14.89 4.48
CA GLY A 25 9.76 14.95 5.86
C GLY A 25 8.85 15.78 6.76
N HIS A 26 7.56 15.92 6.41
CA HIS A 26 6.58 16.65 7.19
C HIS A 26 5.39 15.76 7.55
N ARG A 27 4.99 15.80 8.81
CA ARG A 27 3.77 15.15 9.29
C ARG A 27 2.68 16.20 9.52
N VAL A 28 1.53 16.02 8.90
CA VAL A 28 0.36 16.88 9.14
C VAL A 28 -0.21 16.56 10.51
N LEU A 29 -0.33 17.59 11.35
CA LEU A 29 -0.87 17.48 12.71
C LEU A 29 -2.35 17.83 12.77
N SER A 30 -2.76 18.84 12.00
CA SER A 30 -4.15 19.30 11.97
C SER A 30 -4.49 19.95 10.64
N ALA A 31 -5.76 19.90 10.28
CA ALA A 31 -6.34 20.64 9.17
C ALA A 31 -7.71 21.17 9.58
N ASN A 32 -7.85 22.47 9.72
CA ASN A 32 -9.05 23.13 10.19
C ASN A 32 -9.61 24.06 9.12
N TRP A 33 -10.90 23.99 8.88
CA TRP A 33 -11.61 24.90 7.99
C TRP A 33 -11.96 26.19 8.72
N SER A 34 -11.70 27.34 8.08
CA SER A 34 -12.16 28.67 8.52
C SER A 34 -13.16 29.20 7.52
N SER A 35 -14.41 29.33 7.95
CA SER A 35 -15.46 29.94 7.10
C SER A 35 -15.29 31.45 6.96
N ALA A 36 -14.58 32.11 7.88
CA ALA A 36 -14.28 33.52 7.79
C ALA A 36 -13.31 33.82 6.65
N ASP A 37 -12.31 32.96 6.43
CA ASP A 37 -11.29 33.14 5.38
C ASP A 37 -11.63 32.33 4.12
N GLY A 38 -12.60 31.39 4.17
CA GLY A 38 -12.88 30.44 3.11
C GLY A 38 -11.67 29.54 2.80
N ARG A 39 -10.91 29.12 3.83
CA ARG A 39 -9.65 28.37 3.66
C ARG A 39 -9.48 27.27 4.70
N TRP A 40 -8.73 26.26 4.31
CA TRP A 40 -8.13 25.27 5.20
C TRP A 40 -6.83 25.81 5.79
N HIS A 41 -6.69 25.75 7.10
CA HIS A 41 -5.45 26.00 7.82
C HIS A 41 -4.86 24.66 8.22
N VAL A 42 -3.72 24.32 7.62
CA VAL A 42 -3.04 23.05 7.83
C VAL A 42 -1.76 23.31 8.61
N THR A 43 -1.58 22.60 9.73
CA THR A 43 -0.34 22.61 10.50
C THR A 43 0.40 21.31 10.26
N ALA A 44 1.66 21.41 9.86
CA ALA A 44 2.55 20.27 9.67
C ALA A 44 3.84 20.48 10.48
N LYS A 45 4.42 19.40 10.96
CA LYS A 45 5.68 19.39 11.72
C LYS A 45 6.72 18.60 10.95
N ALA A 46 7.94 19.12 10.93
CA ALA A 46 9.08 18.38 10.39
C ALA A 46 9.33 17.11 11.22
N VAL A 47 9.65 15.99 10.55
CA VAL A 47 9.85 14.68 11.20
C VAL A 47 11.04 14.70 12.16
N ASP A 48 12.05 15.54 11.89
CA ASP A 48 13.18 15.80 12.80
C ASP A 48 12.81 16.64 14.04
N GLY A 49 11.56 17.08 14.12
CA GLY A 49 11.03 17.85 15.23
C GLY A 49 11.42 19.34 15.23
N SER A 50 12.17 19.82 14.25
CA SER A 50 12.80 21.14 14.26
C SER A 50 11.84 22.31 14.06
N ALA A 51 10.82 22.20 13.23
CA ALA A 51 9.95 23.32 12.89
C ALA A 51 8.52 22.91 12.56
N GLU A 52 7.58 23.77 12.96
CA GLU A 52 6.21 23.71 12.46
C GLU A 52 6.05 24.61 11.23
N ARG A 53 5.24 24.15 10.27
CA ARG A 53 4.85 24.92 9.08
C ARG A 53 3.33 25.03 9.02
N HIS A 54 2.89 26.20 8.62
CA HIS A 54 1.47 26.50 8.45
C HIS A 54 1.18 26.79 6.98
N PHE A 55 0.14 26.15 6.46
CA PHE A 55 -0.31 26.32 5.09
C PHE A 55 -1.76 26.78 5.09
N ALA A 56 -2.13 27.64 4.15
CA ALA A 56 -3.50 28.03 3.92
C ALA A 56 -3.91 27.71 2.47
N ALA A 57 -4.94 26.88 2.31
CA ALA A 57 -5.39 26.41 1.00
C ALA A 57 -6.91 26.49 0.86
N ARG A 58 -7.39 26.80 -0.35
CA ARG A 58 -8.83 26.80 -0.64
C ARG A 58 -9.42 25.40 -0.77
N PHE A 59 -8.60 24.42 -1.08
CA PHE A 59 -8.99 23.04 -1.24
C PHE A 59 -8.00 22.11 -0.53
N LEU A 60 -8.52 21.10 0.17
CA LEU A 60 -7.73 20.06 0.81
C LEU A 60 -8.12 18.70 0.22
N PHE A 61 -7.16 18.02 -0.37
CA PHE A 61 -7.35 16.67 -0.90
C PHE A 61 -6.63 15.66 0.00
N MET A 62 -7.41 14.81 0.70
CA MET A 62 -6.90 13.85 1.66
C MET A 62 -6.47 12.56 0.96
N CYS A 63 -5.17 12.34 0.86
CA CYS A 63 -4.59 11.16 0.20
C CYS A 63 -3.78 10.26 1.14
N ALA A 64 -3.94 10.41 2.46
CA ALA A 64 -3.18 9.65 3.45
C ALA A 64 -3.57 8.17 3.56
N GLY A 65 -4.66 7.74 2.92
CA GLY A 65 -5.19 6.39 3.07
C GLY A 65 -5.89 6.19 4.42
N TYR A 66 -6.01 4.93 4.85
CA TYR A 66 -6.72 4.55 6.07
C TYR A 66 -5.85 3.72 7.04
N TYR A 67 -4.60 3.49 6.70
CA TYR A 67 -3.66 2.82 7.60
C TYR A 67 -3.05 3.80 8.60
N ASP A 68 -2.87 3.34 9.84
CA ASP A 68 -2.00 4.02 10.79
C ASP A 68 -0.54 3.73 10.43
N TYR A 69 0.25 4.79 10.22
CA TYR A 69 1.66 4.67 9.86
C TYR A 69 2.57 4.39 11.05
N ASP A 70 2.12 4.69 12.25
CA ASP A 70 2.93 4.52 13.47
C ASP A 70 2.78 3.09 14.00
N GLU A 71 1.56 2.56 14.02
CA GLU A 71 1.30 1.23 14.59
C GLU A 71 0.14 0.54 13.87
N GLY A 72 0.40 -0.66 13.35
CA GLY A 72 -0.64 -1.51 12.78
C GLY A 72 -1.54 -2.10 13.88
N TYR A 73 -2.83 -2.26 13.57
CA TYR A 73 -3.74 -2.91 14.50
C TYR A 73 -3.28 -4.34 14.81
N ARG A 74 -2.99 -4.59 16.08
CA ARG A 74 -2.61 -5.89 16.60
C ARG A 74 -3.53 -6.24 17.78
N PRO A 75 -4.42 -7.24 17.64
CA PRO A 75 -5.23 -7.71 18.75
C PRO A 75 -4.34 -8.43 19.78
N GLU A 76 -4.68 -8.28 21.05
CA GLU A 76 -4.09 -9.10 22.10
C GLU A 76 -4.76 -10.48 22.11
N PHE A 77 -3.94 -11.55 22.09
CA PHE A 77 -4.43 -12.92 22.15
C PHE A 77 -4.30 -13.48 23.55
N PRO A 78 -5.33 -14.19 24.07
CA PRO A 78 -5.23 -14.89 25.35
C PRO A 78 -4.04 -15.85 25.36
N GLY A 79 -3.17 -15.72 26.38
CA GLY A 79 -1.99 -16.57 26.51
C GLY A 79 -0.79 -16.17 25.65
N GLU A 80 -0.84 -15.08 24.93
CA GLU A 80 0.27 -14.60 24.08
C GLU A 80 1.59 -14.47 24.85
N LYS A 81 1.55 -14.03 26.11
CA LYS A 81 2.74 -13.93 27.00
C LYS A 81 3.46 -15.26 27.24
N ASN A 82 2.79 -16.39 27.02
CA ASN A 82 3.38 -17.72 27.16
C ASN A 82 4.08 -18.19 25.87
N PHE A 83 3.85 -17.51 24.76
CA PHE A 83 4.52 -17.83 23.50
C PHE A 83 6.01 -17.46 23.60
N LYS A 84 6.87 -18.40 23.25
CA LYS A 84 8.33 -18.25 23.34
C LYS A 84 8.98 -17.87 22.02
N GLY A 85 8.20 -17.81 20.95
CA GLY A 85 8.64 -17.36 19.63
C GLY A 85 8.54 -15.85 19.45
N GLN A 86 8.97 -15.39 18.31
CA GLN A 86 8.87 -13.99 17.93
C GLN A 86 7.50 -13.71 17.32
N ILE A 87 6.88 -12.60 17.71
CA ILE A 87 5.62 -12.10 17.13
C ILE A 87 5.96 -10.83 16.36
N ILE A 88 5.57 -10.80 15.09
CA ILE A 88 5.92 -9.73 14.17
C ILE A 88 4.66 -9.21 13.49
N HIS A 89 4.48 -7.89 13.49
CA HIS A 89 3.52 -7.24 12.61
C HIS A 89 4.21 -6.91 11.28
N PRO A 90 3.64 -7.24 10.10
CA PRO A 90 4.29 -7.06 8.80
C PRO A 90 4.70 -5.61 8.48
N GLN A 91 4.06 -4.62 9.10
CA GLN A 91 4.42 -3.21 8.96
C GLN A 91 5.80 -2.90 9.55
N HIS A 92 6.24 -3.67 10.54
CA HIS A 92 7.53 -3.55 11.20
C HIS A 92 8.36 -4.83 10.99
N TRP A 93 8.59 -5.16 9.71
CA TRP A 93 9.35 -6.35 9.36
C TRP A 93 10.82 -6.18 9.74
N PRO A 94 11.38 -7.07 10.57
CA PRO A 94 12.79 -6.99 10.93
C PRO A 94 13.70 -7.26 9.73
N GLU A 95 14.68 -6.40 9.51
CA GLU A 95 15.68 -6.64 8.49
C GLU A 95 16.50 -7.92 8.81
N GLY A 96 16.77 -8.71 7.79
CA GLY A 96 17.56 -9.94 7.92
C GLY A 96 16.87 -11.07 8.70
N LEU A 97 15.55 -11.01 8.90
CA LEU A 97 14.82 -12.07 9.58
C LEU A 97 14.97 -13.41 8.85
N ASP A 98 15.66 -14.34 9.47
CA ASP A 98 15.74 -15.73 8.99
C ASP A 98 14.62 -16.58 9.59
N TYR A 99 13.77 -17.09 8.71
CA TYR A 99 12.68 -18.03 9.05
C TYR A 99 12.82 -19.38 8.35
N SER A 100 13.95 -19.65 7.71
CA SER A 100 14.23 -20.93 7.05
C SER A 100 14.13 -22.09 8.04
N GLY A 101 13.41 -23.14 7.67
CA GLY A 101 13.19 -24.31 8.52
C GLY A 101 12.29 -24.09 9.75
N LYS A 102 11.83 -22.87 9.99
CA LYS A 102 10.96 -22.57 11.14
C LYS A 102 9.50 -22.87 10.85
N LYS A 103 8.74 -23.14 11.92
CA LYS A 103 7.28 -23.20 11.88
C LYS A 103 6.74 -21.78 12.08
N VAL A 104 6.04 -21.26 11.09
CA VAL A 104 5.50 -19.91 11.10
C VAL A 104 3.98 -19.96 10.99
N THR A 105 3.30 -19.27 11.88
CA THR A 105 1.85 -19.08 11.80
C THR A 105 1.56 -17.65 11.37
N VAL A 106 0.90 -17.48 10.23
CA VAL A 106 0.44 -16.19 9.72
C VAL A 106 -1.03 -16.03 10.07
N ILE A 107 -1.36 -15.05 10.91
CA ILE A 107 -2.73 -14.79 11.35
C ILE A 107 -3.34 -13.71 10.45
N GLY A 108 -4.35 -14.10 9.69
CA GLY A 108 -5.04 -13.25 8.73
C GLY A 108 -5.07 -13.85 7.33
N SER A 109 -5.93 -13.31 6.48
CA SER A 109 -6.10 -13.74 5.08
C SER A 109 -6.24 -12.54 4.12
N GLY A 110 -5.81 -11.35 4.54
CA GLY A 110 -5.77 -10.16 3.71
C GLY A 110 -4.63 -10.20 2.67
N ALA A 111 -4.51 -9.14 1.88
CA ALA A 111 -3.51 -9.02 0.81
C ALA A 111 -2.08 -9.29 1.29
N THR A 112 -1.73 -8.79 2.48
CA THR A 112 -0.41 -9.02 3.08
C THR A 112 -0.16 -10.50 3.33
N ALA A 113 -1.09 -11.22 3.99
CA ALA A 113 -0.95 -12.64 4.26
C ALA A 113 -0.81 -13.46 2.96
N VAL A 114 -1.65 -13.17 1.97
CA VAL A 114 -1.62 -13.84 0.65
C VAL A 114 -0.28 -13.61 -0.07
N THR A 115 0.39 -12.49 0.17
CA THR A 115 1.69 -12.18 -0.42
C THR A 115 2.83 -12.87 0.32
N ILE A 116 2.86 -12.81 1.66
CA ILE A 116 4.01 -13.31 2.43
C ILE A 116 4.02 -14.84 2.57
N VAL A 117 2.86 -15.49 2.67
CA VAL A 117 2.77 -16.95 2.86
C VAL A 117 3.52 -17.74 1.79
N PRO A 118 3.29 -17.52 0.47
CA PRO A 118 4.01 -18.25 -0.56
C PRO A 118 5.50 -17.94 -0.58
N VAL A 119 5.91 -16.70 -0.32
CA VAL A 119 7.32 -16.31 -0.28
C VAL A 119 8.05 -17.03 0.86
N MET A 120 7.46 -17.03 2.05
CA MET A 120 8.06 -17.72 3.20
C MET A 120 8.16 -19.24 2.98
N ALA A 121 7.14 -19.84 2.37
CA ALA A 121 7.15 -21.27 2.04
C ALA A 121 8.24 -21.61 1.00
N GLN A 122 8.41 -20.78 -0.02
CA GLN A 122 9.48 -20.93 -1.03
C GLN A 122 10.88 -20.81 -0.40
N GLN A 123 11.04 -20.03 0.65
CA GLN A 123 12.29 -19.86 1.38
C GLN A 123 12.49 -20.90 2.50
N GLY A 124 11.70 -21.97 2.49
CA GLY A 124 11.90 -23.14 3.36
C GLY A 124 11.18 -23.11 4.70
N ALA A 125 10.35 -22.13 4.99
CA ALA A 125 9.52 -22.13 6.20
C ALA A 125 8.34 -23.11 6.10
N GLN A 126 7.95 -23.71 7.24
CA GLN A 126 6.70 -24.46 7.38
C GLN A 126 5.58 -23.47 7.77
N VAL A 127 4.83 -22.98 6.77
CA VAL A 127 3.88 -21.91 7.00
C VAL A 127 2.46 -22.44 7.19
N THR A 128 1.81 -22.00 8.27
CA THR A 128 0.38 -22.20 8.51
C THR A 128 -0.35 -20.87 8.46
N MET A 129 -1.35 -20.74 7.60
CA MET A 129 -2.21 -19.55 7.56
C MET A 129 -3.46 -19.81 8.42
N LEU A 130 -3.65 -18.98 9.45
CA LEU A 130 -4.85 -18.98 10.29
C LEU A 130 -5.77 -17.83 9.87
N GLN A 131 -6.97 -18.15 9.44
CA GLN A 131 -7.94 -17.15 9.00
C GLN A 131 -9.27 -17.28 9.75
N ARG A 132 -9.91 -16.16 10.04
CA ARG A 132 -11.23 -16.12 10.67
C ARG A 132 -12.33 -16.54 9.70
N SER A 133 -12.24 -16.11 8.45
CA SER A 133 -13.16 -16.44 7.37
C SER A 133 -12.40 -16.59 6.06
N PRO A 134 -12.87 -17.46 5.14
CA PRO A 134 -12.22 -17.63 3.84
C PRO A 134 -12.19 -16.34 3.04
N THR A 135 -11.09 -16.11 2.34
CA THR A 135 -10.93 -15.01 1.38
C THR A 135 -11.06 -15.58 -0.03
N TYR A 136 -11.82 -14.90 -0.88
CA TYR A 136 -11.89 -15.29 -2.29
C TYR A 136 -10.56 -15.01 -2.97
N MET A 137 -10.02 -16.03 -3.63
CA MET A 137 -8.81 -15.94 -4.43
C MET A 137 -9.13 -16.28 -5.87
N VAL A 138 -8.72 -15.42 -6.79
CA VAL A 138 -8.88 -15.63 -8.22
C VAL A 138 -7.50 -15.61 -8.88
N SER A 139 -7.14 -16.69 -9.55
CA SER A 139 -5.93 -16.74 -10.36
C SER A 139 -6.19 -16.05 -11.70
N ARG A 140 -5.34 -15.08 -12.04
CA ARG A 140 -5.35 -14.43 -13.35
C ARG A 140 -3.94 -14.41 -13.92
N PRO A 141 -3.79 -14.47 -15.26
CA PRO A 141 -2.48 -14.28 -15.89
C PRO A 141 -1.89 -12.91 -15.53
N ALA A 142 -0.60 -12.86 -15.23
CA ALA A 142 0.12 -11.63 -14.96
C ALA A 142 0.09 -10.64 -16.15
N ILE A 143 0.00 -11.18 -17.36
CA ILE A 143 -0.13 -10.40 -18.59
C ILE A 143 -1.49 -10.75 -19.23
N ASP A 144 -2.30 -9.73 -19.50
CA ASP A 144 -3.57 -9.92 -20.21
C ASP A 144 -3.32 -10.21 -21.70
N PRO A 145 -3.57 -11.46 -22.17
CA PRO A 145 -3.32 -11.82 -23.56
C PRO A 145 -4.18 -11.01 -24.53
N PHE A 146 -5.41 -10.68 -24.15
CA PHE A 146 -6.32 -9.88 -24.96
C PHE A 146 -5.77 -8.46 -25.16
N SER A 147 -5.36 -7.79 -24.08
CA SER A 147 -4.76 -6.45 -24.17
C SER A 147 -3.49 -6.44 -25.04
N LYS A 148 -2.65 -7.48 -24.90
CA LYS A 148 -1.46 -7.64 -25.73
C LYS A 148 -1.79 -7.81 -27.21
N PHE A 149 -2.81 -8.62 -27.54
CA PHE A 149 -3.26 -8.85 -28.91
C PHE A 149 -3.83 -7.58 -29.54
N VAL A 150 -4.74 -6.89 -28.82
CA VAL A 150 -5.40 -5.68 -29.34
C VAL A 150 -4.40 -4.56 -29.59
N ARG A 151 -3.42 -4.36 -28.70
CA ARG A 151 -2.34 -3.39 -28.90
C ARG A 151 -1.44 -3.68 -30.09
N LYS A 152 -1.35 -4.94 -30.51
CA LYS A 152 -0.56 -5.33 -31.68
C LYS A 152 -1.22 -4.96 -33.01
N ILE A 153 -2.57 -4.95 -33.04
CA ILE A 153 -3.33 -4.83 -34.29
C ILE A 153 -4.10 -3.51 -34.44
N MET A 154 -4.23 -2.71 -33.37
CA MET A 154 -5.01 -1.48 -33.34
C MET A 154 -4.16 -0.28 -32.90
N PRO A 155 -4.55 0.95 -33.34
CA PRO A 155 -3.98 2.18 -32.79
C PRO A 155 -4.15 2.24 -31.26
N GLU A 156 -3.17 2.81 -30.58
CA GLU A 156 -3.06 2.79 -29.11
C GLU A 156 -4.34 3.27 -28.41
N LYS A 157 -4.91 4.41 -28.84
CA LYS A 157 -6.14 4.97 -28.24
C LYS A 157 -7.33 4.01 -28.35
N LEU A 158 -7.46 3.31 -29.47
CA LEU A 158 -8.57 2.36 -29.70
C LEU A 158 -8.36 1.08 -28.88
N ALA A 159 -7.12 0.58 -28.85
CA ALA A 159 -6.73 -0.56 -28.03
C ALA A 159 -6.97 -0.29 -26.54
N TYR A 160 -6.62 0.90 -26.06
CA TYR A 160 -6.89 1.34 -24.71
C TYR A 160 -8.39 1.38 -24.41
N ALA A 161 -9.19 2.03 -25.26
CA ALA A 161 -10.62 2.18 -25.07
C ALA A 161 -11.32 0.80 -25.00
N LEU A 162 -10.95 -0.13 -25.89
CA LEU A 162 -11.52 -1.47 -25.94
C LEU A 162 -11.13 -2.32 -24.72
N THR A 163 -9.86 -2.27 -24.34
CA THR A 163 -9.36 -2.98 -23.15
C THR A 163 -10.04 -2.45 -21.88
N ARG A 164 -10.15 -1.11 -21.74
CA ARG A 164 -10.84 -0.47 -20.62
C ARG A 164 -12.31 -0.87 -20.56
N TRP A 165 -13.03 -0.79 -21.66
CA TRP A 165 -14.44 -1.18 -21.72
C TRP A 165 -14.64 -2.63 -21.28
N ARG A 166 -13.84 -3.56 -21.83
CA ARG A 166 -13.88 -4.98 -21.43
C ARG A 166 -13.64 -5.14 -19.92
N ASN A 167 -12.59 -4.53 -19.38
CA ASN A 167 -12.23 -4.68 -17.97
C ASN A 167 -13.30 -4.13 -17.02
N ILE A 168 -13.94 -3.00 -17.37
CA ILE A 168 -15.07 -2.46 -16.62
C ILE A 168 -16.26 -3.43 -16.61
N ASN A 169 -16.60 -4.03 -17.77
CA ASN A 169 -17.72 -4.95 -17.84
C ASN A 169 -17.44 -6.32 -17.18
N MET A 170 -16.19 -6.73 -17.07
CA MET A 170 -15.81 -7.95 -16.35
C MET A 170 -15.84 -7.79 -14.80
N GLN A 171 -15.89 -6.58 -14.29
CA GLN A 171 -15.95 -6.28 -12.85
C GLN A 171 -17.39 -6.04 -12.35
N ARG A 172 -18.36 -6.01 -13.25
CA ARG A 172 -19.79 -5.93 -12.95
C ARG A 172 -20.42 -7.32 -12.87
#